data_3ded8e2524c64cf4c3a726d8af5edb3a
#
_entry.id   3ded8e2524c64cf4c3a726d8af5edb3a
#
_cell.length_a   1.000
_cell.length_b   1.000
_cell.length_c   1.000
_cell.angle_alpha   90.00
_cell.angle_beta   90.00
_cell.angle_gamma   90.00
#
_symmetry.space_group_name_H-M   'P 1'
#
loop_
_entity.id
_entity.type
_entity.pdbx_description
1 polymer ?
#
loop_
_entity_poly.entity_id
_entity_poly.type
_entity_poly.pdbx_seq_one_letter_code
_entity_poly.pdbx_strand_id
1 'polypeptide(L)'
;ACLRVAAGNVAGAATPGRTFAEPGVAGLPASRAPPDAGHWSAGNVRAMGSAGIRFPTRPEPNVRPHERVVAERLGGIRKARNLVAHGGRYVYVDRSEAELVPGVRGWLYLCLDMQARGREQHRLFARAGRRGLTPEEVHGRMGRMGVFVLASTADIAAPDVLDAYYARQRIEQVFDVGKNYASLLPLRVHSEETLRGHLLLTFCATALLCRLQSRMPAKATPMPQALAAARNQKCKVYSSKVITCEPTSSANELYRAIGAVCPVEIPLPCGKK
;
A
#
# COMPACT_ATOMS: atom_id res chain seq x y z
N ALA A 1 -15.31 -2.67 -1.67
CA ALA A 1 -14.52 -2.09 -0.58
C ALA A 1 -15.29 -2.24 0.73
N CYS A 2 -14.62 -2.52 1.82
CA CYS A 2 -15.21 -2.68 3.14
C CYS A 2 -14.52 -1.71 4.10
N LEU A 3 -15.30 -1.07 4.97
CA LEU A 3 -14.81 -0.21 6.04
C LEU A 3 -15.09 -0.87 7.37
N ARG A 4 -14.05 -1.06 8.18
CA ARG A 4 -14.17 -1.49 9.57
C ARG A 4 -13.58 -0.45 10.51
N VAL A 5 -14.28 -0.15 11.57
CA VAL A 5 -13.82 0.74 12.64
C VAL A 5 -13.45 -0.13 13.84
N ALA A 6 -12.22 0.01 14.32
CA ALA A 6 -11.75 -0.67 15.53
C ALA A 6 -11.37 0.38 16.58
N ALA A 7 -11.56 0.05 17.85
CA ALA A 7 -11.13 0.92 18.95
C ALA A 7 -9.60 1.08 18.94
N GLY A 8 -9.11 2.29 19.26
CA GLY A 8 -7.69 2.62 19.18
C GLY A 8 -6.79 1.85 20.16
N ASN A 9 -7.37 1.18 21.18
CA ASN A 9 -6.66 0.33 22.11
C ASN A 9 -6.53 -1.14 21.67
N VAL A 10 -7.06 -1.49 20.48
CA VAL A 10 -6.88 -2.84 19.90
C VAL A 10 -5.53 -2.89 19.19
N ALA A 11 -4.66 -3.79 19.61
CA ALA A 11 -3.37 -3.99 18.96
C ALA A 11 -3.56 -4.35 17.49
N GLY A 12 -2.84 -3.65 16.59
CA GLY A 12 -2.94 -3.86 15.14
C GLY A 12 -2.75 -5.33 14.72
N ALA A 13 -1.91 -6.07 15.43
CA ALA A 13 -1.69 -7.51 15.21
C ALA A 13 -2.93 -8.39 15.46
N ALA A 14 -3.89 -7.95 16.29
CA ALA A 14 -5.11 -8.71 16.58
C ALA A 14 -6.26 -8.44 15.59
N THR A 15 -6.14 -7.40 14.79
CA THR A 15 -7.22 -6.92 13.89
C THR A 15 -7.44 -7.81 12.67
N PRO A 16 -6.40 -8.35 11.97
CA PRO A 16 -6.60 -9.15 10.76
C PRO A 16 -7.43 -10.41 11.00
N GLY A 17 -7.12 -11.18 12.04
CA GLY A 17 -7.84 -12.42 12.33
C GLY A 17 -9.34 -12.23 12.53
N ARG A 18 -9.73 -11.16 13.24
CA ARG A 18 -11.13 -10.79 13.45
C ARG A 18 -11.80 -10.28 12.17
N THR A 19 -11.06 -9.51 11.36
CA THR A 19 -11.60 -8.98 10.10
C THR A 19 -11.89 -10.09 9.10
N PHE A 20 -11.04 -11.10 9.00
CA PHE A 20 -11.21 -12.20 8.07
C PHE A 20 -12.27 -13.23 8.52
N ALA A 21 -12.57 -13.27 9.81
CA ALA A 21 -13.60 -14.17 10.35
C ALA A 21 -15.04 -13.66 10.15
N GLU A 22 -15.22 -12.40 9.68
CA GLU A 22 -16.56 -11.83 9.48
C GLU A 22 -17.20 -12.28 8.16
N PRO A 23 -18.47 -12.78 8.18
CA PRO A 23 -19.16 -13.29 6.98
C PRO A 23 -19.25 -12.27 5.83
N GLY A 24 -19.35 -10.98 6.13
CA GLY A 24 -19.42 -9.91 5.13
C GLY A 24 -18.13 -9.68 4.34
N VAL A 25 -17.00 -10.21 4.82
CA VAL A 25 -15.70 -10.12 4.15
C VAL A 25 -15.42 -11.38 3.32
N ALA A 26 -16.06 -12.50 3.64
CA ALA A 26 -15.86 -13.78 2.97
C ALA A 26 -16.23 -13.77 1.46
N GLY A 27 -17.10 -12.86 1.03
CA GLY A 27 -17.49 -12.70 -0.39
C GLY A 27 -16.59 -11.77 -1.19
N LEU A 28 -15.63 -11.07 -0.54
CA LEU A 28 -14.68 -10.23 -1.25
C LEU A 28 -13.52 -11.11 -1.76
N PRO A 29 -13.02 -10.87 -3.00
CA PRO A 29 -11.82 -11.55 -3.44
C PRO A 29 -10.65 -11.10 -2.54
N ALA A 30 -10.49 -11.80 -1.43
CA ALA A 30 -9.45 -11.56 -0.41
C ALA A 30 -8.02 -11.78 -0.96
N SER A 31 -7.93 -12.13 -2.26
CA SER A 31 -6.70 -12.42 -2.97
C SER A 31 -5.70 -11.26 -3.05
N ARG A 32 -6.03 -10.06 -2.55
CA ARG A 32 -5.21 -8.84 -2.74
C ARG A 32 -5.15 -7.88 -1.55
N ALA A 33 -5.34 -8.33 -0.32
CA ALA A 33 -5.22 -7.48 0.86
C ALA A 33 -3.89 -7.76 1.60
N PRO A 34 -2.77 -7.11 1.26
CA PRO A 34 -1.51 -7.31 1.96
C PRO A 34 -1.60 -6.69 3.37
N PRO A 35 -1.41 -7.45 4.45
CA PRO A 35 -1.25 -6.88 5.78
C PRO A 35 0.09 -6.17 5.91
N ASP A 36 0.15 -5.22 6.83
CA ASP A 36 1.38 -4.53 7.17
C ASP A 36 2.41 -5.50 7.80
N ALA A 37 3.70 -5.16 7.71
CA ALA A 37 4.79 -5.93 8.29
C ALA A 37 4.61 -6.15 9.81
N GLY A 38 4.03 -5.17 10.52
CA GLY A 38 3.66 -5.28 11.94
C GLY A 38 2.56 -6.31 12.24
N HIS A 39 1.98 -6.94 11.23
CA HIS A 39 0.95 -7.99 11.41
C HIS A 39 1.52 -9.41 11.33
N TRP A 40 2.83 -9.59 11.22
CA TRP A 40 3.43 -10.91 11.22
C TRP A 40 3.31 -11.55 12.61
N SER A 41 2.47 -12.56 12.73
CA SER A 41 2.37 -13.44 13.89
C SER A 41 1.92 -14.83 13.43
N ALA A 42 2.25 -15.86 14.22
CA ALA A 42 1.85 -17.22 13.88
C ALA A 42 0.33 -17.37 13.75
N GLY A 43 -0.44 -16.66 14.59
CA GLY A 43 -1.90 -16.65 14.54
C GLY A 43 -2.43 -16.02 13.25
N ASN A 44 -1.88 -14.87 12.86
CA ASN A 44 -2.28 -14.18 11.62
C ASN A 44 -1.91 -14.99 10.38
N VAL A 45 -0.71 -15.57 10.34
CA VAL A 45 -0.27 -16.42 9.21
C VAL A 45 -1.20 -17.62 9.04
N ARG A 46 -1.61 -18.28 10.15
CA ARG A 46 -2.58 -19.37 10.10
C ARG A 46 -3.95 -18.90 9.63
N ALA A 47 -4.46 -17.80 10.20
CA ALA A 47 -5.77 -17.23 9.82
C ALA A 47 -5.81 -16.85 8.34
N MET A 48 -4.75 -16.24 7.82
CA MET A 48 -4.63 -15.89 6.41
C MET A 48 -4.54 -17.12 5.51
N GLY A 49 -3.77 -18.13 5.90
CA GLY A 49 -3.69 -19.40 5.19
C GLY A 49 -5.04 -20.09 5.10
N SER A 50 -5.78 -20.17 6.23
CA SER A 50 -7.12 -20.75 6.28
C SER A 50 -8.16 -19.98 5.47
N ALA A 51 -8.02 -18.65 5.39
CA ALA A 51 -8.90 -17.80 4.58
C ALA A 51 -8.53 -17.76 3.09
N GLY A 52 -7.51 -18.50 2.64
CA GLY A 52 -7.06 -18.52 1.24
C GLY A 52 -6.47 -17.19 0.77
N ILE A 53 -6.05 -16.34 1.69
CA ILE A 53 -5.52 -15.01 1.38
C ILE A 53 -4.12 -15.13 0.81
N ARG A 54 -3.94 -14.65 -0.41
CA ARG A 54 -2.72 -14.77 -1.21
C ARG A 54 -2.01 -13.43 -1.30
N PHE A 55 -1.05 -13.16 -0.42
CA PHE A 55 -0.23 -11.95 -0.51
C PHE A 55 1.14 -12.20 0.11
N PRO A 56 2.18 -11.49 -0.33
CA PRO A 56 3.46 -11.45 0.34
C PRO A 56 3.41 -10.48 1.52
N THR A 57 4.00 -10.89 2.63
CA THR A 57 4.24 -10.05 3.81
C THR A 57 5.71 -10.08 4.17
N ARG A 58 6.17 -9.12 4.94
CA ARG A 58 7.56 -9.07 5.41
C ARG A 58 7.64 -9.60 6.84
N PRO A 59 8.23 -10.78 7.07
CA PRO A 59 8.50 -11.23 8.43
C PRO A 59 9.55 -10.34 9.11
N GLU A 60 9.49 -10.25 10.42
CA GLU A 60 10.52 -9.55 11.19
C GLU A 60 11.90 -10.23 11.03
N PRO A 61 12.99 -9.45 11.06
CA PRO A 61 14.34 -10.00 10.85
C PRO A 61 14.79 -11.04 11.89
N ASN A 62 14.19 -11.03 13.09
CA ASN A 62 14.51 -11.90 14.22
C ASN A 62 13.72 -13.21 14.25
N VAL A 63 12.86 -13.47 13.26
CA VAL A 63 12.12 -14.74 13.20
C VAL A 63 12.93 -15.83 12.48
N ARG A 64 12.86 -17.07 12.98
CA ARG A 64 13.64 -18.21 12.48
C ARG A 64 13.62 -18.39 10.95
N PRO A 65 12.46 -18.36 10.26
CA PRO A 65 12.43 -18.51 8.81
C PRO A 65 13.25 -17.45 8.06
N HIS A 66 13.23 -16.19 8.56
CA HIS A 66 14.00 -15.09 7.98
C HIS A 66 15.52 -15.33 8.16
N GLU A 67 15.97 -15.59 9.39
CA GLU A 67 17.40 -15.80 9.67
C GLU A 67 17.97 -16.97 8.90
N ARG A 68 17.24 -18.09 8.86
CA ARG A 68 17.64 -19.29 8.17
C ARG A 68 17.84 -19.05 6.66
N VAL A 69 16.86 -18.47 5.96
CA VAL A 69 16.96 -18.25 4.52
C VAL A 69 18.09 -17.28 4.17
N VAL A 70 18.34 -16.27 5.01
CA VAL A 70 19.45 -15.34 4.83
C VAL A 70 20.78 -16.06 4.99
N ALA A 71 20.96 -16.86 6.05
CA ALA A 71 22.21 -17.58 6.31
C ALA A 71 22.54 -18.59 5.19
N GLU A 72 21.53 -19.34 4.73
CA GLU A 72 21.74 -20.41 3.75
C GLU A 72 21.91 -19.90 2.32
N ARG A 73 21.26 -18.79 1.94
CA ARG A 73 21.06 -18.44 0.52
C ARG A 73 21.65 -17.11 0.09
N LEU A 74 21.97 -16.21 1.02
CA LEU A 74 22.46 -14.87 0.66
C LEU A 74 23.76 -14.91 -0.15
N GLY A 75 24.67 -15.82 0.18
CA GLY A 75 25.95 -15.98 -0.54
C GLY A 75 25.79 -16.30 -2.03
N GLY A 76 24.71 -17.02 -2.39
CA GLY A 76 24.43 -17.46 -3.76
C GLY A 76 23.35 -16.65 -4.51
N ILE A 77 22.85 -15.55 -3.94
CA ILE A 77 21.68 -14.85 -4.50
C ILE A 77 21.98 -14.13 -5.83
N ARG A 78 23.22 -13.68 -6.04
CA ARG A 78 23.62 -12.88 -7.21
C ARG A 78 23.80 -13.73 -8.48
N LYS A 79 22.73 -14.36 -8.91
CA LYS A 79 22.67 -15.10 -10.17
C LYS A 79 21.78 -14.37 -11.15
N ALA A 80 22.12 -14.39 -12.45
CA ALA A 80 21.33 -13.70 -13.48
C ALA A 80 19.84 -14.11 -13.46
N ARG A 81 19.54 -15.39 -13.21
CA ARG A 81 18.18 -15.91 -13.12
C ARG A 81 17.34 -15.34 -11.97
N ASN A 82 18.00 -14.79 -10.95
CA ASN A 82 17.35 -14.20 -9.78
C ASN A 82 17.11 -12.70 -9.95
N LEU A 83 17.58 -12.09 -11.05
CA LEU A 83 17.48 -10.64 -11.26
C LEU A 83 16.10 -10.27 -11.74
N VAL A 84 15.43 -9.42 -10.99
CA VAL A 84 14.08 -8.91 -11.28
C VAL A 84 14.13 -7.38 -11.40
N ALA A 85 13.55 -6.85 -12.47
CA ALA A 85 13.36 -5.40 -12.64
C ALA A 85 12.03 -4.98 -12.00
N HIS A 86 12.06 -3.97 -11.12
CA HIS A 86 10.86 -3.47 -10.46
C HIS A 86 10.99 -1.97 -10.16
N GLY A 87 10.06 -1.15 -10.64
CA GLY A 87 10.01 0.29 -10.35
C GLY A 87 11.29 1.05 -10.71
N GLY A 88 11.94 0.71 -11.83
CA GLY A 88 13.19 1.34 -12.28
C GLY A 88 14.44 0.90 -11.51
N ARG A 89 14.37 -0.14 -10.69
CA ARG A 89 15.49 -0.73 -9.94
C ARG A 89 15.61 -2.23 -10.20
N TYR A 90 16.77 -2.77 -9.85
CA TYR A 90 17.07 -4.19 -9.99
C TYR A 90 17.21 -4.82 -8.61
N VAL A 91 16.47 -5.90 -8.38
CA VAL A 91 16.45 -6.66 -7.13
C VAL A 91 16.72 -8.13 -7.45
N TYR A 92 17.67 -8.75 -6.76
CA TYR A 92 17.79 -10.19 -6.81
C TYR A 92 16.73 -10.82 -5.91
N VAL A 93 15.98 -11.79 -6.45
CA VAL A 93 14.93 -12.52 -5.74
C VAL A 93 15.19 -14.02 -5.85
N ASP A 94 15.47 -14.68 -4.72
CA ASP A 94 15.63 -16.12 -4.64
C ASP A 94 14.47 -16.73 -3.86
N ARG A 95 13.73 -17.60 -4.52
CA ARG A 95 12.51 -18.22 -3.99
C ARG A 95 12.80 -19.61 -3.42
N SER A 96 12.20 -19.92 -2.28
CA SER A 96 12.26 -21.23 -1.65
C SER A 96 10.97 -21.58 -0.92
N GLU A 97 10.60 -22.85 -0.93
CA GLU A 97 9.55 -23.38 -0.08
C GLU A 97 10.05 -23.51 1.36
N ALA A 98 9.22 -23.17 2.34
CA ALA A 98 9.57 -23.29 3.75
C ALA A 98 8.32 -23.42 4.63
N GLU A 99 8.51 -23.91 5.84
CA GLU A 99 7.53 -23.76 6.89
C GLU A 99 7.62 -22.33 7.45
N LEU A 100 6.58 -21.53 7.22
CA LEU A 100 6.52 -20.13 7.62
C LEU A 100 6.31 -19.98 9.12
N VAL A 101 5.40 -20.79 9.66
CA VAL A 101 5.11 -20.97 11.08
C VAL A 101 4.70 -22.42 11.29
N PRO A 102 4.78 -22.96 12.52
CA PRO A 102 4.43 -24.37 12.77
C PRO A 102 3.08 -24.75 12.18
N GLY A 103 3.09 -25.73 11.28
CA GLY A 103 1.93 -26.26 10.58
C GLY A 103 1.50 -25.47 9.33
N VAL A 104 2.19 -24.39 8.94
CA VAL A 104 1.85 -23.63 7.72
C VAL A 104 3.04 -23.59 6.77
N ARG A 105 2.92 -24.31 5.66
CA ARG A 105 3.90 -24.26 4.55
C ARG A 105 3.58 -23.07 3.63
N GLY A 106 4.63 -22.56 3.00
CA GLY A 106 4.52 -21.48 2.04
C GLY A 106 5.87 -21.17 1.40
N TRP A 107 6.03 -19.96 0.96
CA TRP A 107 7.15 -19.50 0.15
C TRP A 107 7.89 -18.37 0.83
N LEU A 108 9.23 -18.47 0.88
CA LEU A 108 10.11 -17.38 1.25
C LEU A 108 10.82 -16.84 0.00
N TYR A 109 10.93 -15.54 -0.06
CA TYR A 109 11.63 -14.82 -1.12
C TYR A 109 12.73 -14.00 -0.46
N LEU A 110 13.97 -14.46 -0.60
CA LEU A 110 15.13 -13.68 -0.21
C LEU A 110 15.36 -12.63 -1.28
N CYS A 111 15.38 -11.38 -0.89
CA CYS A 111 15.53 -10.23 -1.78
C CYS A 111 16.78 -9.44 -1.44
N LEU A 112 17.52 -9.01 -2.47
CA LEU A 112 18.67 -8.12 -2.34
C LEU A 112 18.49 -6.94 -3.29
N ASP A 113 18.11 -5.78 -2.74
CA ASP A 113 17.95 -4.53 -3.47
C ASP A 113 19.31 -3.80 -3.54
N MET A 114 19.89 -3.72 -4.74
CA MET A 114 21.19 -3.11 -4.95
C MET A 114 21.21 -1.60 -4.72
N GLN A 115 20.12 -0.91 -5.02
CA GLN A 115 20.02 0.53 -4.74
C GLN A 115 19.85 0.82 -3.24
N ALA A 116 19.02 0.02 -2.55
CA ALA A 116 18.88 0.11 -1.09
C ALA A 116 20.23 -0.18 -0.42
N ARG A 117 20.94 -1.22 -0.87
CA ARG A 117 22.28 -1.56 -0.37
C ARG A 117 23.24 -0.38 -0.50
N GLY A 118 23.31 0.26 -1.66
CA GLY A 118 24.19 1.41 -1.86
C GLY A 118 23.84 2.59 -0.93
N ARG A 119 22.55 2.90 -0.77
CA ARG A 119 22.09 3.95 0.16
C ARG A 119 22.41 3.62 1.62
N GLU A 120 22.24 2.38 2.03
CA GLU A 120 22.53 1.94 3.40
C GLU A 120 24.03 1.93 3.68
N GLN A 121 24.85 1.50 2.75
CA GLN A 121 26.31 1.57 2.83
C GLN A 121 26.80 3.01 2.95
N HIS A 122 26.30 3.90 2.09
CA HIS A 122 26.64 5.32 2.17
C HIS A 122 26.29 5.92 3.55
N ARG A 123 25.11 5.60 4.10
CA ARG A 123 24.71 6.04 5.45
C ARG A 123 25.61 5.44 6.53
N LEU A 124 26.03 4.19 6.39
CA LEU A 124 26.94 3.54 7.34
C LEU A 124 28.29 4.27 7.34
N PHE A 125 28.89 4.49 6.17
CA PHE A 125 30.19 5.17 6.05
C PHE A 125 30.13 6.60 6.59
N ALA A 126 29.07 7.37 6.27
CA ALA A 126 28.88 8.71 6.81
C ALA A 126 28.76 8.74 8.35
N ARG A 127 28.34 7.63 8.98
CA ARG A 127 28.22 7.51 10.44
C ARG A 127 29.45 6.86 11.10
N ALA A 128 30.19 6.03 10.38
CA ALA A 128 31.31 5.27 10.91
C ALA A 128 32.37 6.20 11.54
N GLY A 129 32.78 7.23 10.83
CA GLY A 129 33.73 8.20 11.33
C GLY A 129 33.25 8.97 12.56
N ARG A 130 31.95 9.31 12.64
CA ARG A 130 31.39 10.03 13.81
C ARG A 130 31.22 9.14 15.05
N ARG A 131 31.09 7.83 14.88
CA ARG A 131 30.84 6.84 15.95
C ARG A 131 32.06 6.04 16.32
N GLY A 132 33.20 6.26 15.66
CA GLY A 132 34.43 5.52 15.91
C GLY A 132 34.31 4.01 15.66
N LEU A 133 33.48 3.61 14.65
CA LEU A 133 33.32 2.20 14.30
C LEU A 133 34.61 1.64 13.73
N THR A 134 34.98 0.43 14.13
CA THR A 134 36.13 -0.28 13.57
C THR A 134 35.85 -0.77 12.14
N PRO A 135 36.87 -1.00 11.31
CA PRO A 135 36.69 -1.57 9.97
C PRO A 135 35.97 -2.91 10.01
N GLU A 136 36.19 -3.74 11.00
CA GLU A 136 35.56 -5.05 11.18
C GLU A 136 34.06 -4.91 11.47
N GLU A 137 33.69 -3.95 12.32
CA GLU A 137 32.27 -3.65 12.60
C GLU A 137 31.56 -3.11 11.37
N VAL A 138 32.20 -2.26 10.59
CA VAL A 138 31.67 -1.74 9.33
C VAL A 138 31.47 -2.88 8.35
N HIS A 139 32.48 -3.75 8.17
CA HIS A 139 32.43 -4.90 7.28
C HIS A 139 31.29 -5.87 7.69
N GLY A 140 31.19 -6.20 8.96
CA GLY A 140 30.13 -7.10 9.47
C GLY A 140 28.71 -6.58 9.19
N ARG A 141 28.50 -5.26 9.28
CA ARG A 141 27.21 -4.64 8.98
C ARG A 141 26.88 -4.59 7.48
N MET A 142 27.89 -4.51 6.61
CA MET A 142 27.69 -4.42 5.17
C MET A 142 27.08 -5.68 4.56
N GLY A 143 27.31 -6.84 5.16
CA GLY A 143 26.88 -8.14 4.61
C GLY A 143 25.38 -8.24 4.36
N ARG A 144 24.57 -7.67 5.27
CA ARG A 144 23.10 -7.76 5.23
C ARG A 144 22.41 -6.52 4.67
N MET A 145 23.14 -5.51 4.21
CA MET A 145 22.56 -4.29 3.66
C MET A 145 21.82 -4.54 2.36
N GLY A 146 20.67 -3.90 2.20
CA GLY A 146 19.77 -4.08 1.07
C GLY A 146 19.04 -5.42 1.07
N VAL A 147 19.21 -6.26 2.12
CA VAL A 147 18.58 -7.58 2.23
C VAL A 147 17.24 -7.44 2.94
N PHE A 148 16.22 -8.08 2.38
CA PHE A 148 14.93 -8.28 3.03
C PHE A 148 14.32 -9.62 2.60
N VAL A 149 13.41 -10.12 3.40
CA VAL A 149 12.70 -11.37 3.13
C VAL A 149 11.22 -11.08 3.00
N LEU A 150 10.58 -11.67 2.01
CA LEU A 150 9.13 -11.72 1.91
C LEU A 150 8.68 -13.16 2.12
N ALA A 151 7.48 -13.32 2.68
CA ALA A 151 6.84 -14.61 2.89
C ALA A 151 5.42 -14.60 2.35
N SER A 152 5.00 -15.69 1.74
CA SER A 152 3.63 -15.82 1.22
C SER A 152 3.12 -17.24 1.42
N THR A 153 1.85 -17.38 1.77
CA THR A 153 1.15 -18.67 1.79
C THR A 153 0.78 -19.14 0.39
N ALA A 154 0.83 -18.23 -0.61
CA ALA A 154 0.58 -18.55 -2.01
C ALA A 154 1.87 -18.72 -2.79
N ASP A 155 1.78 -19.55 -3.81
CA ASP A 155 2.80 -19.67 -4.84
C ASP A 155 2.75 -18.46 -5.77
N ILE A 156 3.67 -17.51 -5.56
CA ILE A 156 3.86 -16.34 -6.41
C ILE A 156 5.18 -16.51 -7.16
N ALA A 157 5.19 -16.28 -8.46
CA ALA A 157 6.45 -16.34 -9.22
C ALA A 157 7.42 -15.25 -8.74
N ALA A 158 8.73 -15.55 -8.75
CA ALA A 158 9.75 -14.61 -8.27
C ALA A 158 9.70 -13.24 -8.97
N PRO A 159 9.43 -13.11 -10.28
CA PRO A 159 9.25 -11.80 -10.92
C PRO A 159 8.08 -10.98 -10.38
N ASP A 160 6.99 -11.65 -9.96
CA ASP A 160 5.73 -10.99 -9.61
C ASP A 160 5.63 -10.63 -8.12
N VAL A 161 6.50 -11.21 -7.27
CA VAL A 161 6.40 -11.04 -5.82
C VAL A 161 6.61 -9.60 -5.37
N LEU A 162 7.47 -8.85 -6.04
CA LEU A 162 7.73 -7.46 -5.72
C LEU A 162 6.52 -6.58 -6.08
N ASP A 163 5.90 -6.81 -7.23
CA ASP A 163 4.67 -6.09 -7.63
C ASP A 163 3.54 -6.38 -6.65
N ALA A 164 3.37 -7.64 -6.26
CA ALA A 164 2.38 -8.04 -5.26
C ALA A 164 2.65 -7.42 -3.89
N TYR A 165 3.92 -7.35 -3.45
CA TYR A 165 4.30 -6.73 -2.17
C TYR A 165 4.11 -5.22 -2.17
N TYR A 166 4.58 -4.54 -3.22
CA TYR A 166 4.50 -3.08 -3.32
C TYR A 166 3.09 -2.58 -3.72
N ALA A 167 2.18 -3.46 -4.17
CA ALA A 167 0.76 -3.12 -4.31
C ALA A 167 0.17 -2.59 -2.99
N ARG A 168 0.76 -2.93 -1.83
CA ARG A 168 0.47 -2.36 -0.52
C ARG A 168 0.68 -0.85 -0.45
N GLN A 169 1.67 -0.29 -1.14
CA GLN A 169 1.89 1.17 -1.17
C GLN A 169 0.66 1.93 -1.67
N ARG A 170 -0.18 1.30 -2.48
CA ARG A 170 -1.47 1.87 -2.89
C ARG A 170 -2.41 2.07 -1.70
N ILE A 171 -2.35 1.22 -0.69
CA ILE A 171 -3.16 1.35 0.53
C ILE A 171 -2.64 2.52 1.37
N GLU A 172 -1.34 2.67 1.52
CA GLU A 172 -0.73 3.83 2.18
C GLU A 172 -1.11 5.13 1.48
N GLN A 173 -1.06 5.15 0.14
CA GLN A 173 -1.54 6.28 -0.67
C GLN A 173 -3.03 6.56 -0.46
N VAL A 174 -3.86 5.53 -0.31
CA VAL A 174 -5.30 5.68 0.01
C VAL A 174 -5.48 6.37 1.36
N PHE A 175 -4.72 5.97 2.38
CA PHE A 175 -4.76 6.63 3.69
C PHE A 175 -4.24 8.07 3.64
N ASP A 176 -3.19 8.33 2.88
CA ASP A 176 -2.67 9.68 2.68
C ASP A 176 -3.70 10.57 1.97
N VAL A 177 -4.37 10.05 0.95
CA VAL A 177 -5.47 10.75 0.28
C VAL A 177 -6.61 11.00 1.26
N GLY A 178 -7.01 10.02 2.07
CA GLY A 178 -8.04 10.15 3.08
C GLY A 178 -7.71 11.23 4.11
N LYS A 179 -6.49 11.25 4.63
CA LYS A 179 -6.03 12.23 5.62
C LYS A 179 -5.90 13.63 5.03
N ASN A 180 -5.29 13.76 3.87
CA ASN A 180 -4.91 15.05 3.31
C ASN A 180 -6.02 15.72 2.49
N TYR A 181 -6.92 14.94 1.88
CA TYR A 181 -7.93 15.48 0.94
C TYR A 181 -9.39 15.18 1.32
N ALA A 182 -9.65 14.14 2.10
CA ALA A 182 -10.99 13.76 2.51
C ALA A 182 -11.29 14.07 3.99
N SER A 183 -10.44 14.85 4.66
CA SER A 183 -10.62 15.31 6.05
C SER A 183 -10.79 14.16 7.05
N LEU A 184 -10.11 13.03 6.83
CA LEU A 184 -10.14 11.90 7.77
C LEU A 184 -9.66 12.31 9.17
N LEU A 185 -8.70 13.22 9.25
CA LEU A 185 -8.15 13.75 10.49
C LEU A 185 -8.05 15.30 10.43
N PRO A 186 -8.15 16.02 11.57
CA PRO A 186 -8.47 15.51 12.91
C PRO A 186 -9.96 15.16 13.05
N LEU A 187 -10.24 14.11 13.82
CA LEU A 187 -11.63 13.76 14.18
C LEU A 187 -12.18 14.78 15.18
N ARG A 188 -13.04 15.68 14.73
CA ARG A 188 -13.73 16.69 15.56
C ARG A 188 -15.18 16.28 15.78
N VAL A 189 -15.39 15.09 16.32
CA VAL A 189 -16.71 14.49 16.54
C VAL A 189 -16.85 14.06 18.00
N HIS A 190 -18.05 14.21 18.56
CA HIS A 190 -18.31 14.02 19.97
C HIS A 190 -19.27 12.86 20.27
N SER A 191 -19.89 12.25 19.25
CA SER A 191 -20.74 11.07 19.41
C SER A 191 -20.32 9.93 18.50
N GLU A 192 -20.71 8.70 18.84
CA GLU A 192 -20.40 7.52 18.05
C GLU A 192 -21.11 7.54 16.69
N GLU A 193 -22.36 8.00 16.65
CA GLU A 193 -23.13 8.12 15.40
C GLU A 193 -22.47 9.12 14.45
N THR A 194 -22.06 10.28 14.97
CA THR A 194 -21.36 11.31 14.18
C THR A 194 -20.02 10.78 13.69
N LEU A 195 -19.29 10.01 14.53
CA LEU A 195 -18.03 9.36 14.13
C LEU A 195 -18.26 8.37 12.98
N ARG A 196 -19.26 7.51 13.08
CA ARG A 196 -19.60 6.53 12.04
C ARG A 196 -20.00 7.22 10.73
N GLY A 197 -20.83 8.25 10.81
CA GLY A 197 -21.21 9.07 9.65
C GLY A 197 -20.01 9.75 8.99
N HIS A 198 -19.15 10.38 9.78
CA HIS A 198 -17.91 11.01 9.29
C HIS A 198 -16.99 10.00 8.60
N LEU A 199 -16.75 8.85 9.22
CA LEU A 199 -15.89 7.79 8.64
C LEU A 199 -16.48 7.22 7.35
N LEU A 200 -17.82 7.05 7.27
CA LEU A 200 -18.48 6.60 6.05
C LEU A 200 -18.30 7.59 4.90
N LEU A 201 -18.58 8.88 5.16
CA LEU A 201 -18.40 9.93 4.16
C LEU A 201 -16.94 10.05 3.70
N THR A 202 -16.01 10.01 4.63
CA THR A 202 -14.58 10.06 4.33
C THR A 202 -14.14 8.83 3.53
N PHE A 203 -14.66 7.65 3.84
CA PHE A 203 -14.39 6.43 3.08
C PHE A 203 -14.90 6.55 1.64
N CYS A 204 -16.13 7.03 1.43
CA CYS A 204 -16.70 7.26 0.10
C CYS A 204 -15.86 8.28 -0.68
N ALA A 205 -15.50 9.41 -0.06
CA ALA A 205 -14.66 10.43 -0.68
C ALA A 205 -13.28 9.86 -1.06
N THR A 206 -12.64 9.13 -0.15
CA THR A 206 -11.35 8.48 -0.41
C THR A 206 -11.44 7.48 -1.56
N ALA A 207 -12.49 6.67 -1.62
CA ALA A 207 -12.70 5.72 -2.71
C ALA A 207 -12.85 6.43 -4.08
N LEU A 208 -13.57 7.55 -4.12
CA LEU A 208 -13.71 8.36 -5.34
C LEU A 208 -12.37 8.98 -5.76
N LEU A 209 -11.61 9.54 -4.82
CA LEU A 209 -10.30 10.12 -5.07
C LEU A 209 -9.29 9.07 -5.58
N CYS A 210 -9.29 7.88 -4.98
CA CYS A 210 -8.45 6.78 -5.45
C CYS A 210 -8.83 6.31 -6.85
N ARG A 211 -10.13 6.28 -7.16
CA ARG A 211 -10.62 5.97 -8.51
C ARG A 211 -10.21 7.05 -9.51
N LEU A 212 -10.28 8.31 -9.13
CA LEU A 212 -9.79 9.42 -9.94
C LEU A 212 -8.29 9.26 -10.22
N GLN A 213 -7.50 9.06 -9.18
CA GLN A 213 -6.05 8.87 -9.28
C GLN A 213 -5.68 7.67 -10.17
N SER A 214 -6.42 6.56 -10.09
CA SER A 214 -6.15 5.37 -10.91
C SER A 214 -6.41 5.58 -12.42
N ARG A 215 -7.21 6.59 -12.77
CA ARG A 215 -7.49 6.98 -14.17
C ARG A 215 -6.51 8.01 -14.70
N MET A 216 -5.77 8.69 -13.80
CA MET A 216 -4.77 9.67 -14.22
C MET A 216 -3.49 8.96 -14.68
N PRO A 217 -2.87 9.39 -15.79
CA PRO A 217 -1.57 8.87 -16.21
C PRO A 217 -0.49 9.07 -15.15
N ALA A 218 0.49 8.15 -15.06
CA ALA A 218 1.54 8.19 -14.04
C ALA A 218 2.38 9.49 -14.04
N LYS A 219 2.41 10.22 -15.16
CA LYS A 219 3.07 11.54 -15.31
C LYS A 219 2.10 12.72 -15.25
N ALA A 220 0.84 12.48 -14.86
CA ALA A 220 -0.17 13.53 -14.81
C ALA A 220 0.05 14.49 -13.63
N THR A 221 -0.71 15.58 -13.68
CA THR A 221 -0.82 16.60 -12.64
C THR A 221 -0.99 15.97 -11.25
N PRO A 222 -0.23 16.41 -10.23
CA PRO A 222 -0.41 15.94 -8.86
C PRO A 222 -1.85 16.13 -8.35
N MET A 223 -2.34 15.22 -7.51
CA MET A 223 -3.72 15.23 -7.01
C MET A 223 -4.18 16.60 -6.44
N PRO A 224 -3.36 17.35 -5.66
CA PRO A 224 -3.76 18.68 -5.18
C PRO A 224 -4.10 19.65 -6.31
N GLN A 225 -3.29 19.65 -7.37
CA GLN A 225 -3.50 20.52 -8.53
C GLN A 225 -4.72 20.10 -9.34
N ALA A 226 -4.94 18.77 -9.49
CA ALA A 226 -6.13 18.23 -10.13
C ALA A 226 -7.41 18.61 -9.39
N LEU A 227 -7.41 18.52 -8.05
CA LEU A 227 -8.54 18.95 -7.23
C LEU A 227 -8.76 20.47 -7.28
N ALA A 228 -7.67 21.26 -7.30
CA ALA A 228 -7.76 22.70 -7.46
C ALA A 228 -8.36 23.08 -8.83
N ALA A 229 -7.92 22.41 -9.91
CA ALA A 229 -8.48 22.60 -11.24
C ALA A 229 -9.98 22.28 -11.28
N ALA A 230 -10.40 21.17 -10.65
CA ALA A 230 -11.81 20.80 -10.56
C ALA A 230 -12.64 21.81 -9.72
N ARG A 231 -12.09 22.31 -8.61
CA ARG A 231 -12.75 23.32 -7.75
C ARG A 231 -12.93 24.68 -8.43
N ASN A 232 -12.04 25.04 -9.33
CA ASN A 232 -12.07 26.31 -10.05
C ASN A 232 -13.06 26.30 -11.22
N GLN A 233 -13.70 25.16 -11.51
CA GLN A 233 -14.75 25.07 -12.52
C GLN A 233 -15.97 25.89 -12.06
N LYS A 234 -16.26 26.96 -12.80
CA LYS A 234 -17.42 27.82 -12.51
C LYS A 234 -18.70 27.25 -13.14
N CYS A 235 -19.80 27.52 -12.51
CA CYS A 235 -21.14 27.19 -13.03
C CYS A 235 -22.18 28.27 -12.68
N LYS A 236 -23.26 28.32 -13.46
CA LYS A 236 -24.44 29.09 -13.17
C LYS A 236 -25.56 28.14 -12.76
N VAL A 237 -26.14 28.40 -11.59
CA VAL A 237 -27.20 27.55 -11.02
C VAL A 237 -28.56 28.19 -11.32
N TYR A 238 -29.45 27.44 -11.95
CA TYR A 238 -30.84 27.77 -12.22
C TYR A 238 -31.75 26.85 -11.39
N SER A 239 -33.04 27.14 -11.36
CA SER A 239 -34.01 26.35 -10.59
C SER A 239 -34.09 24.86 -10.99
N SER A 240 -33.86 24.54 -12.26
CA SER A 240 -34.02 23.20 -12.80
C SER A 240 -32.71 22.58 -13.31
N LYS A 241 -31.66 23.37 -13.43
CA LYS A 241 -30.39 22.91 -14.03
C LYS A 241 -29.19 23.73 -13.59
N VAL A 242 -28.03 23.18 -13.72
CA VAL A 242 -26.73 23.85 -13.62
C VAL A 242 -26.09 23.90 -14.98
N ILE A 243 -25.69 25.09 -15.42
CA ILE A 243 -24.90 25.26 -16.66
C ILE A 243 -23.45 25.50 -16.25
N THR A 244 -22.53 24.68 -16.74
CA THR A 244 -21.12 24.87 -16.49
C THR A 244 -20.56 25.93 -17.41
N CYS A 245 -19.72 26.80 -16.87
CA CYS A 245 -18.95 27.74 -17.70
C CYS A 245 -17.85 26.99 -18.45
N GLU A 246 -17.28 27.64 -19.46
CA GLU A 246 -16.17 27.10 -20.21
C GLU A 246 -15.03 26.68 -19.28
N PRO A 247 -14.53 25.43 -19.37
CA PRO A 247 -13.50 24.95 -18.47
C PRO A 247 -12.16 25.65 -18.73
N THR A 248 -11.43 25.92 -17.68
CA THR A 248 -10.05 26.43 -17.77
C THR A 248 -9.13 25.41 -18.44
N SER A 249 -7.97 25.84 -18.95
CA SER A 249 -6.99 24.94 -19.55
C SER A 249 -6.63 23.77 -18.64
N SER A 250 -6.38 24.05 -17.36
CA SER A 250 -6.07 23.00 -16.36
C SER A 250 -7.23 22.05 -16.08
N ALA A 251 -8.46 22.54 -16.10
CA ALA A 251 -9.66 21.69 -15.98
C ALA A 251 -9.82 20.79 -17.23
N ASN A 252 -9.61 21.34 -18.42
CA ASN A 252 -9.63 20.55 -19.66
C ASN A 252 -8.57 19.46 -19.69
N GLU A 253 -7.35 19.74 -19.23
CA GLU A 253 -6.29 18.74 -19.10
C GLU A 253 -6.69 17.62 -18.14
N LEU A 254 -7.32 17.95 -17.00
CA LEU A 254 -7.85 16.97 -16.07
C LEU A 254 -8.93 16.10 -16.72
N TYR A 255 -9.92 16.68 -17.38
CA TYR A 255 -10.99 15.96 -18.08
C TYR A 255 -10.41 14.99 -19.12
N ARG A 256 -9.47 15.45 -19.94
CA ARG A 256 -8.78 14.59 -20.92
C ARG A 256 -8.01 13.46 -20.25
N ALA A 257 -7.28 13.76 -19.18
CA ALA A 257 -6.47 12.77 -18.45
C ALA A 257 -7.29 11.60 -17.87
N ILE A 258 -8.54 11.89 -17.45
CA ILE A 258 -9.45 10.87 -16.90
C ILE A 258 -10.40 10.27 -17.93
N GLY A 259 -10.31 10.70 -19.20
CA GLY A 259 -11.20 10.24 -20.29
C GLY A 259 -12.65 10.71 -20.09
N ALA A 260 -12.86 11.89 -19.49
CA ALA A 260 -14.16 12.49 -19.27
C ALA A 260 -14.34 13.76 -20.13
N VAL A 261 -15.58 14.17 -20.30
CA VAL A 261 -15.96 15.42 -20.95
C VAL A 261 -16.60 16.31 -19.89
N CYS A 262 -16.24 17.60 -19.88
CA CYS A 262 -16.90 18.57 -19.00
C CYS A 262 -18.39 18.65 -19.39
N PRO A 263 -19.33 18.37 -18.48
CA PRO A 263 -20.76 18.48 -18.79
C PRO A 263 -21.12 19.94 -19.05
N VAL A 264 -21.85 20.21 -20.10
CA VAL A 264 -22.33 21.56 -20.40
C VAL A 264 -23.53 21.91 -19.51
N GLU A 265 -24.39 20.94 -19.26
CA GLU A 265 -25.61 21.10 -18.48
C GLU A 265 -25.78 19.88 -17.56
N ILE A 266 -26.16 20.13 -16.31
CA ILE A 266 -26.47 19.10 -15.33
C ILE A 266 -27.90 19.36 -14.82
N PRO A 267 -28.85 18.45 -15.03
CA PRO A 267 -30.20 18.59 -14.51
C PRO A 267 -30.17 18.49 -12.99
N LEU A 268 -30.86 19.40 -12.32
CA LEU A 268 -31.10 19.29 -10.89
C LEU A 268 -32.32 18.40 -10.64
N PRO A 269 -32.26 17.49 -9.65
CA PRO A 269 -33.44 16.73 -9.27
C PRO A 269 -34.53 17.71 -8.86
N CYS A 270 -35.70 17.60 -9.50
CA CYS A 270 -36.88 18.40 -9.13
C CYS A 270 -37.17 18.15 -7.66
N GLY A 271 -36.92 19.14 -6.79
CA GLY A 271 -37.28 19.05 -5.39
C GLY A 271 -38.80 18.89 -5.31
N LYS A 272 -39.28 17.75 -4.82
CA LYS A 272 -40.63 17.67 -4.31
C LYS A 272 -40.72 18.71 -3.18
N LYS A 273 -41.51 19.75 -3.42
CA LYS A 273 -41.94 20.71 -2.37
C LYS A 273 -42.64 19.96 -1.26
#